data_6431e85cd03231058ea4952da5d58dba
#
_entry.id   6431e85cd03231058ea4952da5d58dba
#
_cell.length_a   1.000
_cell.length_b   1.000
_cell.length_c   1.000
_cell.angle_alpha   90.00
_cell.angle_beta   90.00
_cell.angle_gamma   90.00
#
_symmetry.space_group_name_H-M   'P 1'
#
loop_
_entity.id
_entity.type
_entity.pdbx_description
1 polymer ?
#
loop_
_entity_poly.entity_id
_entity_poly.type
_entity_poly.pdbx_seq_one_letter_code
_entity_poly.pdbx_strand_id
1 'polypeptide(L)'
;PNIVDVKTVTVTIGSNKYVFNLSTKKDEDDNDIIVPKYNGTTLTEDYFKSYYQVLLGIYQAGLNTKKVSGSPVMTLQYDYHDSSRKSDKLEYYDNGAGAIIISLNGNANFTARYSTVKKAMEDTLLIIQNKEVDAN
;
A
#
# COMPACT_ATOMS: atom_id res chain seq x y z
N PRO A 1 5.88 6.11 2.83
CA PRO A 1 7.15 5.88 3.56
C PRO A 1 8.23 5.28 2.66
N ASN A 2 9.49 5.48 3.05
CA ASN A 2 10.60 4.91 2.32
C ASN A 2 10.58 3.39 2.46
N ILE A 3 10.69 2.69 1.33
CA ILE A 3 10.55 1.23 1.29
C ILE A 3 11.58 0.50 2.17
N VAL A 4 12.79 1.07 2.33
CA VAL A 4 13.84 0.45 3.17
C VAL A 4 13.50 0.47 4.66
N ASP A 5 12.62 1.36 5.08
CA ASP A 5 12.19 1.47 6.48
C ASP A 5 11.03 0.54 6.81
N VAL A 6 10.36 0.00 5.80
CA VAL A 6 9.15 -0.80 5.96
C VAL A 6 9.48 -2.27 6.14
N LYS A 7 8.98 -2.85 7.23
CA LYS A 7 9.11 -4.28 7.52
C LYS A 7 7.98 -5.08 6.89
N THR A 8 6.76 -4.58 6.99
CA THR A 8 5.57 -5.28 6.52
C THR A 8 4.60 -4.29 5.88
N VAL A 9 4.08 -4.66 4.72
CA VAL A 9 2.95 -3.97 4.08
C VAL A 9 1.77 -4.92 4.14
N THR A 10 0.69 -4.49 4.79
CA THR A 10 -0.55 -5.25 4.85
C THR A 10 -1.61 -4.53 4.03
N VAL A 11 -2.15 -5.21 3.03
CA VAL A 11 -3.20 -4.67 2.16
C VAL A 11 -4.45 -5.51 2.38
N THR A 12 -5.55 -4.85 2.74
CA THR A 12 -6.84 -5.53 2.89
C THR A 12 -7.79 -4.99 1.83
N ILE A 13 -8.37 -5.88 1.04
CA ILE A 13 -9.36 -5.56 0.00
C ILE A 13 -10.62 -6.35 0.34
N GLY A 14 -11.66 -5.63 0.76
CA GLY A 14 -12.85 -6.30 1.28
C GLY A 14 -12.51 -7.13 2.51
N SER A 15 -12.72 -8.44 2.46
CA SER A 15 -12.39 -9.38 3.54
C SER A 15 -11.04 -10.07 3.34
N ASN A 16 -10.34 -9.82 2.24
CA ASN A 16 -9.08 -10.49 1.91
C ASN A 16 -7.89 -9.67 2.37
N LYS A 17 -7.00 -10.31 3.13
CA LYS A 17 -5.79 -9.67 3.65
C LYS A 17 -4.55 -10.24 2.95
N TYR A 18 -3.69 -9.35 2.46
CA TYR A 18 -2.44 -9.69 1.78
C TYR A 18 -1.29 -9.08 2.57
N VAL A 19 -0.35 -9.91 3.01
CA VAL A 19 0.78 -9.48 3.85
C VAL A 19 2.08 -9.67 3.08
N PHE A 20 2.81 -8.58 2.88
CA PHE A 20 4.12 -8.58 2.23
C PHE A 20 5.19 -8.32 3.28
N ASN A 21 6.14 -9.22 3.41
CA ASN A 21 7.26 -9.08 4.33
C ASN A 21 8.49 -8.61 3.58
N LEU A 22 9.07 -7.50 4.02
CA LEU A 22 10.21 -6.88 3.37
C LEU A 22 11.44 -7.01 4.23
N SER A 23 12.54 -7.45 3.62
CA SER A 23 13.85 -7.41 4.25
C SER A 23 14.83 -6.75 3.28
N THR A 24 16.00 -6.40 3.78
CA THR A 24 17.06 -5.82 2.97
C THR A 24 18.29 -6.72 3.02
N LYS A 25 19.07 -6.72 1.95
CA LYS A 25 20.40 -7.34 1.94
C LYS A 25 21.33 -6.46 1.11
N LYS A 26 22.62 -6.68 1.24
CA LYS A 26 23.62 -5.99 0.42
C LYS A 26 23.87 -6.77 -0.85
N ASP A 27 24.03 -6.03 -1.98
CA ASP A 27 24.50 -6.62 -3.23
C ASP A 27 26.05 -6.61 -3.28
N GLU A 28 26.62 -6.99 -4.43
CA GLU A 28 28.08 -7.04 -4.61
C GLU A 28 28.74 -5.68 -4.46
N ASP A 29 28.02 -4.59 -4.76
CA ASP A 29 28.51 -3.22 -4.68
C ASP A 29 28.16 -2.55 -3.34
N ASP A 30 27.75 -3.33 -2.33
CA ASP A 30 27.36 -2.86 -1.00
C ASP A 30 26.14 -1.96 -1.01
N ASN A 31 25.27 -2.08 -2.03
CA ASN A 31 24.00 -1.38 -2.11
C ASN A 31 22.89 -2.18 -1.43
N ASP A 32 21.97 -1.48 -0.77
CA ASP A 32 20.79 -2.12 -0.19
C ASP A 32 19.82 -2.55 -1.29
N ILE A 33 19.44 -3.82 -1.29
CA ILE A 33 18.36 -4.31 -2.13
C ILE A 33 17.23 -4.83 -1.26
N ILE A 34 16.02 -4.70 -1.77
CA ILE A 34 14.81 -5.15 -1.09
C ILE A 34 14.52 -6.60 -1.48
N VAL A 35 14.19 -7.40 -0.47
CA VAL A 35 13.75 -8.78 -0.67
C VAL A 35 12.30 -8.89 -0.22
N PRO A 36 11.34 -8.74 -1.15
CA PRO A 36 9.92 -8.84 -0.81
C PRO A 36 9.45 -10.29 -0.85
N LYS A 37 8.64 -10.67 0.15
CA LYS A 37 8.07 -12.02 0.22
C LYS A 37 6.57 -11.96 0.43
N TYR A 38 5.88 -12.84 -0.26
CA TYR A 38 4.46 -13.08 -0.08
C TYR A 38 4.24 -14.57 0.15
N ASN A 39 3.63 -14.95 1.29
CA ASN A 39 3.43 -16.36 1.69
C ASN A 39 4.73 -17.19 1.61
N GLY A 40 5.85 -16.59 2.04
CA GLY A 40 7.16 -17.25 2.05
C GLY A 40 7.86 -17.33 0.70
N THR A 41 7.21 -16.91 -0.39
CA THR A 41 7.81 -16.89 -1.72
C THR A 41 8.38 -15.51 -2.03
N THR A 42 9.64 -15.48 -2.47
CA THR A 42 10.29 -14.20 -2.84
C THR A 42 9.71 -13.70 -4.16
N LEU A 43 9.30 -12.44 -4.15
CA LEU A 43 8.80 -11.75 -5.34
C LEU A 43 9.98 -11.06 -6.06
N THR A 44 9.79 -10.77 -7.35
CA THR A 44 10.77 -10.00 -8.12
C THR A 44 10.86 -8.57 -7.57
N GLU A 45 12.06 -8.12 -7.21
CA GLU A 45 12.28 -6.83 -6.56
C GLU A 45 11.66 -5.68 -7.36
N ASP A 46 11.95 -5.61 -8.66
CA ASP A 46 11.48 -4.52 -9.51
C ASP A 46 9.95 -4.50 -9.62
N TYR A 47 9.33 -5.67 -9.65
CA TYR A 47 7.86 -5.76 -9.70
C TYR A 47 7.25 -5.23 -8.41
N PHE A 48 7.80 -5.62 -7.27
CA PHE A 48 7.30 -5.13 -5.99
C PHE A 48 7.53 -3.63 -5.82
N LYS A 49 8.69 -3.12 -6.24
CA LYS A 49 8.96 -1.67 -6.19
C LYS A 49 7.97 -0.88 -7.02
N SER A 50 7.63 -1.35 -8.23
CA SER A 50 6.60 -0.71 -9.05
C SER A 50 5.24 -0.73 -8.37
N TYR A 51 4.87 -1.86 -7.76
CA TYR A 51 3.65 -1.96 -6.98
C TYR A 51 3.65 -0.98 -5.80
N TYR A 52 4.77 -0.90 -5.08
CA TYR A 52 4.90 0.01 -3.94
C TYR A 52 4.70 1.46 -4.39
N GLN A 53 5.23 1.85 -5.55
CA GLN A 53 5.01 3.17 -6.13
C GLN A 53 3.54 3.42 -6.42
N VAL A 54 2.81 2.42 -6.89
CA VAL A 54 1.35 2.53 -7.10
C VAL A 54 0.63 2.84 -5.78
N LEU A 55 1.00 2.15 -4.70
CA LEU A 55 0.42 2.41 -3.38
C LEU A 55 0.71 3.85 -2.92
N LEU A 56 1.95 4.32 -3.09
CA LEU A 56 2.33 5.68 -2.72
C LEU A 56 1.71 6.72 -3.64
N GLY A 57 1.34 6.33 -4.86
CA GLY A 57 0.77 7.21 -5.87
C GLY A 57 -0.71 7.51 -5.70
N ILE A 58 -1.35 7.02 -4.65
CA ILE A 58 -2.74 7.36 -4.33
C ILE A 58 -2.73 8.74 -3.67
N TYR A 59 -2.71 9.79 -4.50
CA TYR A 59 -2.59 11.15 -4.03
C TYR A 59 -3.92 11.72 -3.56
N GLN A 60 -3.80 12.72 -2.69
CA GLN A 60 -4.92 13.55 -2.29
C GLN A 60 -5.47 14.31 -3.49
N ALA A 61 -6.77 14.17 -3.74
CA ALA A 61 -7.47 14.93 -4.77
C ALA A 61 -8.11 16.20 -4.20
N GLY A 62 -8.30 16.27 -2.87
CA GLY A 62 -8.87 17.42 -2.19
C GLY A 62 -9.08 17.17 -0.71
N LEU A 63 -9.63 18.17 -0.03
CA LEU A 63 -9.98 18.06 1.38
C LEU A 63 -11.33 17.36 1.54
N ASN A 64 -11.45 16.53 2.57
CA ASN A 64 -12.70 15.89 2.91
C ASN A 64 -13.44 16.69 3.98
N THR A 65 -14.72 16.96 3.73
CA THR A 65 -15.61 17.63 4.70
C THR A 65 -16.74 16.70 5.17
N LYS A 66 -16.76 15.45 4.70
CA LYS A 66 -17.83 14.48 5.00
C LYS A 66 -17.34 13.46 6.02
N LYS A 67 -18.27 12.93 6.82
CA LYS A 67 -17.98 11.82 7.72
C LYS A 67 -17.89 10.52 6.92
N VAL A 68 -16.98 9.64 7.34
CA VAL A 68 -16.91 8.29 6.79
C VAL A 68 -18.05 7.45 7.33
N SER A 69 -18.55 6.54 6.49
CA SER A 69 -19.56 5.58 6.88
C SER A 69 -19.27 4.24 6.20
N GLY A 70 -19.72 3.16 6.83
CA GLY A 70 -19.52 1.80 6.33
C GLY A 70 -18.08 1.31 6.53
N SER A 71 -17.74 0.26 5.78
CA SER A 71 -16.42 -0.35 5.83
C SER A 71 -15.53 0.18 4.70
N PRO A 72 -14.22 0.29 4.90
CA PRO A 72 -13.32 0.70 3.82
C PRO A 72 -13.29 -0.34 2.70
N VAL A 73 -13.15 0.13 1.46
CA VAL A 73 -12.98 -0.76 0.30
C VAL A 73 -11.56 -1.34 0.26
N MET A 74 -10.60 -0.61 0.83
CA MET A 74 -9.21 -1.06 0.92
C MET A 74 -8.59 -0.45 2.17
N THR A 75 -7.66 -1.17 2.79
CA THR A 75 -6.80 -0.61 3.84
C THR A 75 -5.35 -0.93 3.52
N LEU A 76 -4.45 -0.01 3.91
CA LEU A 76 -3.01 -0.22 3.87
C LEU A 76 -2.47 -0.03 5.28
N GLN A 77 -1.58 -0.91 5.70
CA GLN A 77 -0.85 -0.72 6.95
C GLN A 77 0.63 -0.92 6.70
N TYR A 78 1.42 0.03 7.16
CA TYR A 78 2.88 -0.02 7.09
C TYR A 78 3.41 -0.24 8.50
N ASP A 79 4.13 -1.35 8.70
CA ASP A 79 4.88 -1.62 9.92
C ASP A 79 6.36 -1.44 9.61
N TYR A 80 7.10 -0.85 10.53
CA TYR A 80 8.48 -0.42 10.29
C TYR A 80 9.49 -1.32 10.99
N HIS A 81 10.71 -1.39 10.44
CA HIS A 81 11.80 -2.12 11.08
C HIS A 81 12.16 -1.52 12.44
N ASP A 82 12.09 -0.20 12.56
CA ASP A 82 12.27 0.49 13.84
C ASP A 82 11.05 0.21 14.72
N SER A 83 11.24 -0.60 15.75
CA SER A 83 10.17 -1.01 16.66
C SER A 83 9.59 0.15 17.49
N SER A 84 10.31 1.27 17.58
CA SER A 84 9.82 2.48 18.27
C SER A 84 8.91 3.33 17.38
N ARG A 85 8.93 3.10 16.07
CA ARG A 85 8.09 3.82 15.12
C ARG A 85 6.73 3.16 15.02
N LYS A 86 5.68 3.93 15.27
CA LYS A 86 4.30 3.43 15.20
C LYS A 86 3.91 3.12 13.77
N SER A 87 3.08 2.09 13.59
CA SER A 87 2.50 1.75 12.30
C SER A 87 1.66 2.89 11.75
N ASP A 88 1.64 3.03 10.43
CA ASP A 88 0.73 3.92 9.73
C ASP A 88 -0.37 3.11 9.07
N LYS A 89 -1.62 3.51 9.28
CA LYS A 89 -2.78 2.84 8.70
C LYS A 89 -3.60 3.82 7.89
N LEU A 90 -3.79 3.48 6.60
CA LEU A 90 -4.65 4.23 5.70
C LEU A 90 -5.89 3.39 5.40
N GLU A 91 -7.05 4.05 5.49
CA GLU A 91 -8.32 3.43 5.16
C GLU A 91 -8.99 4.24 4.04
N TYR A 92 -9.49 3.54 3.04
CA TYR A 92 -10.06 4.14 1.84
C TYR A 92 -11.54 3.82 1.79
N TYR A 93 -12.40 4.85 1.90
CA TYR A 93 -13.85 4.70 1.95
C TYR A 93 -14.48 5.25 0.68
N ASP A 94 -15.34 4.44 0.05
CA ASP A 94 -16.10 4.89 -1.11
C ASP A 94 -17.27 5.75 -0.63
N ASN A 95 -17.33 7.02 -1.10
CA ASN A 95 -18.41 7.92 -0.74
C ASN A 95 -19.59 7.88 -1.73
N GLY A 96 -19.55 6.99 -2.73
CA GLY A 96 -20.61 6.83 -3.71
C GLY A 96 -20.65 7.85 -4.84
N ALA A 97 -19.70 8.79 -4.88
CA ALA A 97 -19.67 9.87 -5.88
C ALA A 97 -18.39 9.86 -6.73
N GLY A 98 -17.74 8.71 -6.87
CA GLY A 98 -16.51 8.55 -7.65
C GLY A 98 -15.25 9.02 -6.95
N ALA A 99 -15.35 9.51 -5.72
CA ALA A 99 -14.23 9.89 -4.89
C ALA A 99 -14.12 8.94 -3.69
N ILE A 100 -12.89 8.77 -3.24
CA ILE A 100 -12.58 7.96 -2.05
C ILE A 100 -12.18 8.91 -0.92
N ILE A 101 -12.69 8.65 0.28
CA ILE A 101 -12.25 9.37 1.48
C ILE A 101 -11.08 8.60 2.07
N ILE A 102 -9.96 9.30 2.30
CA ILE A 102 -8.75 8.71 2.89
C ILE A 102 -8.74 9.06 4.38
N SER A 103 -8.66 8.03 5.21
CA SER A 103 -8.40 8.16 6.64
C SER A 103 -6.97 7.72 6.91
N LEU A 104 -6.16 8.63 7.46
CA LEU A 104 -4.81 8.32 7.92
C LEU A 104 -4.82 8.29 9.44
N ASN A 105 -4.57 7.11 10.01
CA ASN A 105 -4.52 6.89 11.46
C ASN A 105 -5.77 7.42 12.17
N GLY A 106 -6.94 7.24 11.55
CA GLY A 106 -8.23 7.65 12.11
C GLY A 106 -8.68 9.05 11.73
N ASN A 107 -7.88 9.83 10.99
CA ASN A 107 -8.21 11.19 10.57
C ASN A 107 -8.60 11.21 9.09
N ALA A 108 -9.89 11.39 8.81
CA ALA A 108 -10.46 11.32 7.47
C ALA A 108 -10.51 12.71 6.81
N ASN A 109 -9.33 13.29 6.57
CA ASN A 109 -9.20 14.68 6.13
C ASN A 109 -9.09 14.88 4.63
N PHE A 110 -8.89 13.80 3.86
CA PHE A 110 -8.55 13.91 2.44
C PHE A 110 -9.39 13.00 1.57
N THR A 111 -9.40 13.30 0.27
CA THR A 111 -10.05 12.45 -0.75
C THR A 111 -9.02 11.99 -1.76
N ALA A 112 -9.34 10.92 -2.47
CA ALA A 112 -8.57 10.43 -3.60
C ALA A 112 -9.53 10.07 -4.74
N ARG A 113 -8.98 9.89 -5.95
CA ARG A 113 -9.77 9.42 -7.09
C ARG A 113 -10.02 7.92 -6.94
N TYR A 114 -11.23 7.51 -7.23
CA TYR A 114 -11.57 6.09 -7.21
C TYR A 114 -10.69 5.27 -8.16
N SER A 115 -10.34 5.83 -9.33
CA SER A 115 -9.53 5.14 -10.33
C SER A 115 -8.15 4.74 -9.83
N THR A 116 -7.52 5.58 -8.99
CA THR A 116 -6.19 5.26 -8.44
C THR A 116 -6.27 4.16 -7.39
N VAL A 117 -7.33 4.16 -6.58
CA VAL A 117 -7.56 3.11 -5.59
C VAL A 117 -7.91 1.79 -6.28
N LYS A 118 -8.75 1.84 -7.32
CA LYS A 118 -9.09 0.66 -8.12
C LYS A 118 -7.85 0.03 -8.75
N LYS A 119 -6.97 0.86 -9.33
CA LYS A 119 -5.70 0.37 -9.89
C LYS A 119 -4.86 -0.32 -8.83
N ALA A 120 -4.74 0.25 -7.63
CA ALA A 120 -3.98 -0.36 -6.55
C ALA A 120 -4.55 -1.72 -6.14
N MET A 121 -5.88 -1.86 -6.10
CA MET A 121 -6.52 -3.14 -5.81
C MET A 121 -6.24 -4.17 -6.90
N GLU A 122 -6.33 -3.78 -8.17
CA GLU A 122 -6.03 -4.67 -9.31
C GLU A 122 -4.56 -5.09 -9.31
N ASP A 123 -3.65 -4.16 -9.03
CA ASP A 123 -2.21 -4.43 -9.01
C ASP A 123 -1.81 -5.32 -7.83
N THR A 124 -2.56 -5.28 -6.73
CA THR A 124 -2.36 -6.21 -5.61
C THR A 124 -2.56 -7.65 -6.09
N LEU A 125 -3.58 -7.90 -6.91
CA LEU A 125 -3.84 -9.23 -7.45
C LEU A 125 -2.78 -9.69 -8.46
N LEU A 126 -2.10 -8.74 -9.11
CA LEU A 126 -0.98 -9.05 -9.99
C LEU A 126 0.28 -9.41 -9.20
N ILE A 127 0.64 -8.59 -8.22
CA ILE A 127 1.91 -8.77 -7.49
C ILE A 127 1.91 -10.04 -6.65
N ILE A 128 0.77 -10.47 -6.10
CA ILE A 128 0.71 -11.73 -5.35
C ILE A 128 1.00 -12.95 -6.24
N GLN A 129 0.88 -12.82 -7.55
CA GLN A 129 1.24 -13.83 -8.54
C GLN A 129 2.64 -13.58 -9.12
N ASN A 130 3.38 -12.64 -8.55
CA ASN A 130 4.68 -12.17 -9.05
C ASN A 130 4.62 -11.74 -10.52
N LYS A 131 3.57 -11.02 -10.88
CA LYS A 131 3.42 -10.45 -12.22
C LYS A 131 3.85 -8.99 -12.19
N GLU A 132 4.32 -8.52 -13.35
CA GLU A 132 4.76 -7.14 -13.53
C GLU A 132 3.61 -6.17 -13.28
N VAL A 133 3.91 -5.08 -12.58
CA VAL A 133 2.98 -4.00 -12.28
C VAL A 133 3.48 -2.75 -12.98
N ASP A 134 2.57 -2.06 -13.68
CA ASP A 134 2.88 -0.78 -14.32
C ASP A 134 2.69 0.35 -13.31
N ALA A 135 3.79 1.06 -12.99
CA ALA A 135 3.77 2.15 -12.02
C ALA A 135 3.21 3.47 -12.59
N ASN A 136 2.93 3.53 -13.88
CA ASN A 136 2.40 4.76 -14.52
C ASN A 136 0.88 4.80 -14.57
#